data_0385cd4451bbfd7a4da37ef575d7a01b
#
_entry.id   0385cd4451bbfd7a4da37ef575d7a01b
#
_cell.length_a   1.000
_cell.length_b   1.000
_cell.length_c   1.000
_cell.angle_alpha   90.00
_cell.angle_beta   90.00
_cell.angle_gamma   90.00
#
_symmetry.space_group_name_H-M   'P 1'
#
loop_
_entity.id
_entity.type
_entity.pdbx_description
1 polymer ?
#
loop_
_entity_poly.entity_id
_entity_poly.type
_entity_poly.pdbx_seq_one_letter_code
_entity_poly.pdbx_strand_id
1 'polypeptide(L)'
;IEQQFRGIGAGWSRFLYGGSTGGWEALAAQVFYPDEYNGCYAACPDPIDFRAYCLVNIYEDKNAYFTGPAHRPVARPGHRNYLGEVSATLQQMNYRELALGTNSRSGAQWDIWQAVYSPMGADGYPQPLWDKLTGEIDPKVADYWRENYDLRYILKKDWADLGPRLEGKVHVYCGDMDNYYLNNAVYLMEEFLKSTTDPY
;
A
#
# COMPACT_ATOMS: atom_id res chain seq x y z
N ILE A 1 -27.27 -5.56 5.81
CA ILE A 1 -27.50 -4.19 5.27
C ILE A 1 -28.49 -4.27 4.11
N GLU A 2 -28.17 -4.96 3.00
CA GLU A 2 -28.98 -4.97 1.78
C GLU A 2 -30.41 -5.48 2.03
N GLN A 3 -30.60 -6.54 2.80
CA GLN A 3 -31.91 -7.04 3.18
C GLN A 3 -32.71 -6.05 4.03
N GLN A 4 -32.02 -5.37 4.96
CA GLN A 4 -32.63 -4.40 5.87
C GLN A 4 -33.00 -3.09 5.18
N PHE A 5 -32.17 -2.62 4.26
CA PHE A 5 -32.32 -1.33 3.59
C PHE A 5 -32.77 -1.45 2.12
N ARG A 6 -33.30 -2.61 1.73
CA ARG A 6 -33.79 -2.88 0.37
C ARG A 6 -32.75 -2.66 -0.72
N GLY A 7 -31.51 -3.06 -0.46
CA GLY A 7 -30.47 -3.13 -1.48
C GLY A 7 -30.81 -4.17 -2.55
N ILE A 8 -30.20 -4.04 -3.71
CA ILE A 8 -30.41 -4.96 -4.85
C ILE A 8 -29.90 -6.37 -4.51
N GLY A 9 -28.83 -6.49 -3.70
CA GLY A 9 -28.30 -7.77 -3.23
C GLY A 9 -27.51 -8.56 -4.27
N ALA A 10 -27.04 -7.90 -5.33
CA ALA A 10 -26.28 -8.53 -6.40
C ALA A 10 -24.95 -7.80 -6.67
N GLY A 11 -23.89 -8.56 -6.98
CA GLY A 11 -22.54 -8.02 -7.18
C GLY A 11 -22.48 -6.90 -8.22
N TRP A 12 -23.21 -7.01 -9.32
CA TRP A 12 -23.26 -6.01 -10.38
C TRP A 12 -23.73 -4.61 -9.92
N SER A 13 -24.40 -4.52 -8.80
CA SER A 13 -24.94 -3.27 -8.24
C SER A 13 -24.08 -2.68 -7.12
N ARG A 14 -22.98 -3.36 -6.75
CA ARG A 14 -22.08 -2.92 -5.67
C ARG A 14 -20.86 -2.24 -6.24
N PHE A 15 -20.62 -1.02 -5.81
CA PHE A 15 -19.43 -0.25 -6.16
C PHE A 15 -18.68 0.14 -4.89
N LEU A 16 -17.38 0.18 -5.00
CA LEU A 16 -16.47 0.55 -3.92
C LEU A 16 -15.86 1.92 -4.20
N TYR A 17 -15.74 2.74 -3.18
CA TYR A 17 -15.04 4.01 -3.25
C TYR A 17 -14.26 4.23 -1.95
N GLY A 18 -13.05 4.76 -2.09
CA GLY A 18 -12.26 5.14 -0.93
C GLY A 18 -11.06 5.99 -1.32
N GLY A 19 -10.54 6.75 -0.35
CA GLY A 19 -9.33 7.54 -0.49
C GLY A 19 -8.27 7.09 0.51
N SER A 20 -6.97 7.19 0.14
CA SER A 20 -5.85 6.77 0.98
C SER A 20 -5.98 5.29 1.39
N THR A 21 -6.01 4.97 2.67
CA THR A 21 -6.26 3.60 3.18
C THR A 21 -7.57 3.03 2.62
N GLY A 22 -8.65 3.81 2.60
CA GLY A 22 -9.92 3.38 1.99
C GLY A 22 -9.80 3.13 0.47
N GLY A 23 -8.89 3.79 -0.22
CA GLY A 23 -8.58 3.54 -1.63
C GLY A 23 -7.90 2.19 -1.82
N TRP A 24 -6.95 1.84 -0.97
CA TRP A 24 -6.34 0.51 -0.94
C TRP A 24 -7.38 -0.57 -0.58
N GLU A 25 -8.22 -0.33 0.45
CA GLU A 25 -9.28 -1.26 0.85
C GLU A 25 -10.29 -1.51 -0.27
N ALA A 26 -10.71 -0.45 -0.99
CA ALA A 26 -11.61 -0.56 -2.11
C ALA A 26 -11.01 -1.40 -3.25
N LEU A 27 -9.74 -1.16 -3.59
CA LEU A 27 -9.05 -1.94 -4.61
C LEU A 27 -8.82 -3.38 -4.15
N ALA A 28 -8.41 -3.59 -2.90
CA ALA A 28 -8.21 -4.93 -2.33
C ALA A 28 -9.52 -5.75 -2.34
N ALA A 29 -10.63 -5.16 -1.91
CA ALA A 29 -11.92 -5.82 -1.94
C ALA A 29 -12.34 -6.20 -3.37
N GLN A 30 -12.09 -5.32 -4.36
CA GLN A 30 -12.37 -5.62 -5.76
C GLN A 30 -11.48 -6.76 -6.29
N VAL A 31 -10.20 -6.80 -5.92
CA VAL A 31 -9.23 -7.83 -6.36
C VAL A 31 -9.56 -9.17 -5.71
N PHE A 32 -9.82 -9.20 -4.40
CA PHE A 32 -10.06 -10.45 -3.67
C PHE A 32 -11.47 -11.02 -3.88
N TYR A 33 -12.45 -10.16 -4.21
CA TYR A 33 -13.84 -10.54 -4.41
C TYR A 33 -14.39 -9.99 -5.74
N PRO A 34 -13.78 -10.33 -6.89
CA PRO A 34 -14.08 -9.68 -8.16
C PRO A 34 -15.51 -9.88 -8.67
N ASP A 35 -16.22 -10.92 -8.20
CA ASP A 35 -17.60 -11.19 -8.58
C ASP A 35 -18.62 -10.52 -7.63
N GLU A 36 -18.17 -10.11 -6.44
CA GLU A 36 -19.04 -9.46 -5.46
C GLU A 36 -19.19 -7.96 -5.70
N TYR A 37 -18.28 -7.36 -6.50
CA TYR A 37 -18.26 -5.94 -6.80
C TYR A 37 -18.11 -5.69 -8.31
N ASN A 38 -18.74 -4.62 -8.79
CA ASN A 38 -18.76 -4.23 -10.20
C ASN A 38 -17.97 -2.96 -10.51
N GLY A 39 -17.11 -2.57 -9.62
CA GLY A 39 -16.18 -1.46 -9.80
C GLY A 39 -15.66 -0.90 -8.48
N CYS A 40 -14.40 -0.46 -8.51
CA CYS A 40 -13.78 0.28 -7.43
C CYS A 40 -13.19 1.59 -7.95
N TYR A 41 -13.37 2.64 -7.16
CA TYR A 41 -12.81 3.97 -7.38
C TYR A 41 -11.85 4.28 -6.24
N ALA A 42 -10.57 4.02 -6.47
CA ALA A 42 -9.50 4.18 -5.49
C ALA A 42 -8.79 5.52 -5.70
N ALA A 43 -9.05 6.47 -4.82
CA ALA A 43 -8.43 7.80 -4.85
C ALA A 43 -7.15 7.80 -4.00
N CYS A 44 -6.00 8.15 -4.60
CA CYS A 44 -4.68 8.16 -3.94
C CYS A 44 -4.53 6.99 -2.95
N PRO A 45 -4.66 5.73 -3.42
CA PRO A 45 -4.63 4.57 -2.53
C PRO A 45 -3.29 4.48 -1.82
N ASP A 46 -3.30 3.96 -0.60
CA ASP A 46 -2.07 3.52 0.08
C ASP A 46 -1.28 2.59 -0.85
N PRO A 47 0.04 2.38 -0.62
CA PRO A 47 0.88 1.71 -1.62
C PRO A 47 0.31 0.37 -2.10
N ILE A 48 0.01 0.28 -3.39
CA ILE A 48 -0.57 -0.91 -4.05
C ILE A 48 0.49 -1.78 -4.71
N ASP A 49 1.74 -1.34 -4.67
CA ASP A 49 2.96 -2.06 -5.08
C ASP A 49 4.06 -1.71 -4.08
N PHE A 50 4.50 -2.66 -3.30
CA PHE A 50 5.47 -2.40 -2.24
C PHE A 50 6.93 -2.31 -2.72
N ARG A 51 7.20 -2.42 -4.02
CA ARG A 51 8.44 -1.93 -4.61
C ARG A 51 8.55 -0.40 -4.55
N ALA A 52 7.40 0.25 -4.37
CA ALA A 52 7.28 1.67 -4.09
C ALA A 52 6.38 1.88 -2.85
N TYR A 53 6.79 1.31 -1.70
CA TYR A 53 6.16 1.61 -0.42
C TYR A 53 6.54 3.04 -0.03
N CYS A 54 5.76 4.00 -0.56
CA CYS A 54 6.13 5.40 -0.72
C CYS A 54 7.43 5.55 -1.55
N LEU A 55 8.59 5.68 -0.90
CA LEU A 55 9.91 5.76 -1.53
C LEU A 55 10.85 4.58 -1.15
N VAL A 56 10.31 3.53 -0.53
CA VAL A 56 11.09 2.36 -0.11
C VAL A 56 10.71 1.17 -0.99
N ASN A 57 11.69 0.53 -1.61
CA ASN A 57 11.49 -0.80 -2.15
C ASN A 57 11.76 -1.81 -1.02
N ILE A 58 10.69 -2.28 -0.36
CA ILE A 58 10.84 -3.14 0.83
C ILE A 58 11.46 -4.50 0.53
N TYR A 59 11.60 -4.88 -0.74
CA TYR A 59 12.16 -6.15 -1.18
C TYR A 59 13.67 -6.09 -1.48
N GLU A 60 14.17 -4.91 -1.86
CA GLU A 60 15.55 -4.72 -2.31
C GLU A 60 16.35 -3.79 -1.40
N ASP A 61 15.70 -2.78 -0.80
CA ASP A 61 16.34 -1.88 0.13
C ASP A 61 16.67 -2.61 1.45
N LYS A 62 17.84 -2.33 1.99
CA LYS A 62 18.24 -2.84 3.32
C LYS A 62 17.82 -1.93 4.45
N ASN A 63 17.60 -0.65 4.14
CA ASN A 63 17.27 0.37 5.12
C ASN A 63 16.18 1.30 4.61
N ALA A 64 15.16 1.51 5.43
CA ALA A 64 14.04 2.37 5.10
C ALA A 64 14.39 3.86 5.16
N TYR A 65 15.31 4.26 6.03
CA TYR A 65 15.58 5.67 6.33
C TYR A 65 16.60 6.31 5.43
N PHE A 66 17.53 5.52 4.90
CA PHE A 66 18.64 6.04 4.13
C PHE A 66 18.82 5.30 2.80
N THR A 67 19.27 6.07 1.80
CA THR A 67 19.73 5.56 0.51
C THR A 67 21.20 5.94 0.31
N GLY A 68 21.80 5.39 -0.74
CA GLY A 68 23.22 5.66 -1.07
C GLY A 68 24.20 4.78 -0.28
N PRO A 69 25.51 4.99 -0.53
CA PRO A 69 26.55 4.19 0.11
C PRO A 69 26.70 4.55 1.60
N ALA A 70 27.14 3.59 2.42
CA ALA A 70 27.27 3.76 3.87
C ALA A 70 28.12 4.97 4.31
N HIS A 71 29.11 5.35 3.50
CA HIS A 71 29.95 6.52 3.78
C HIS A 71 29.31 7.87 3.39
N ARG A 72 28.16 7.84 2.67
CA ARG A 72 27.41 9.02 2.26
C ARG A 72 25.90 8.71 2.25
N PRO A 73 25.30 8.44 3.40
CA PRO A 73 23.88 8.18 3.47
C PRO A 73 23.07 9.42 3.14
N VAL A 74 22.01 9.26 2.36
CA VAL A 74 21.05 10.31 2.04
C VAL A 74 19.73 9.96 2.74
N ALA A 75 19.23 10.87 3.56
CA ALA A 75 17.97 10.65 4.27
C ALA A 75 16.82 10.54 3.27
N ARG A 76 16.00 9.51 3.42
CA ARG A 76 14.84 9.27 2.58
C ARG A 76 13.69 10.19 2.99
N PRO A 77 13.09 10.96 2.06
CA PRO A 77 11.89 11.73 2.33
C PRO A 77 10.75 10.82 2.80
N GLY A 78 9.94 11.31 3.74
CA GLY A 78 8.76 10.59 4.21
C GLY A 78 7.46 11.31 3.86
N HIS A 79 7.54 12.64 3.73
CA HIS A 79 6.39 13.48 3.41
C HIS A 79 6.84 14.75 2.68
N ARG A 80 6.03 15.19 1.69
CA ARG A 80 6.24 16.44 0.94
C ARG A 80 4.95 17.25 0.86
N ASN A 81 5.08 18.54 0.58
CA ASN A 81 3.94 19.39 0.24
C ASN A 81 3.65 19.36 -1.28
N TYR A 82 2.63 20.08 -1.70
CA TYR A 82 2.20 20.14 -3.10
C TYR A 82 3.22 20.83 -4.05
N LEU A 83 4.19 21.54 -3.51
CA LEU A 83 5.32 22.13 -4.26
C LEU A 83 6.51 21.17 -4.37
N GLY A 84 6.43 19.99 -3.76
CA GLY A 84 7.50 19.00 -3.74
C GLY A 84 8.55 19.22 -2.63
N GLU A 85 8.35 20.20 -1.75
CA GLU A 85 9.25 20.45 -0.64
C GLU A 85 9.09 19.38 0.43
N VAL A 86 10.20 18.75 0.82
CA VAL A 86 10.20 17.71 1.87
C VAL A 86 9.92 18.34 3.22
N SER A 87 8.83 17.99 3.84
CA SER A 87 8.41 18.48 5.16
C SER A 87 8.91 17.61 6.32
N ALA A 88 9.17 16.31 6.05
CA ALA A 88 9.74 15.38 7.02
C ALA A 88 10.46 14.24 6.31
N THR A 89 11.53 13.73 6.92
CA THR A 89 12.15 12.47 6.52
C THR A 89 11.38 11.29 7.10
N LEU A 90 11.55 10.12 6.50
CA LEU A 90 10.94 8.89 6.98
C LEU A 90 11.39 8.56 8.42
N GLN A 91 12.66 8.76 8.73
CA GLN A 91 13.20 8.57 10.08
C GLN A 91 12.52 9.51 11.10
N GLN A 92 12.38 10.80 10.78
CA GLN A 92 11.72 11.76 11.66
C GLN A 92 10.26 11.35 11.95
N MET A 93 9.53 10.88 10.96
CA MET A 93 8.15 10.42 11.14
C MET A 93 8.10 9.20 12.06
N ASN A 94 8.96 8.20 11.83
CA ASN A 94 9.00 7.00 12.67
C ASN A 94 9.46 7.28 14.11
N TYR A 95 10.40 8.21 14.32
CA TYR A 95 10.82 8.62 15.66
C TYR A 95 9.70 9.35 16.40
N ARG A 96 8.91 10.16 15.69
CA ARG A 96 7.69 10.76 16.26
C ARG A 96 6.70 9.69 16.70
N GLU A 97 6.51 8.66 15.91
CA GLU A 97 5.63 7.53 16.25
C GLU A 97 6.12 6.79 17.50
N LEU A 98 7.42 6.49 17.59
CA LEU A 98 8.01 5.90 18.79
C LEU A 98 7.79 6.72 20.06
N ALA A 99 7.80 8.05 19.94
CA ALA A 99 7.52 8.94 21.08
C ALA A 99 6.04 8.92 21.48
N LEU A 100 5.13 8.64 20.55
CA LEU A 100 3.68 8.57 20.80
C LEU A 100 3.24 7.21 21.34
N GLY A 101 3.87 6.14 20.90
CA GLY A 101 3.52 4.78 21.32
C GLY A 101 4.48 3.72 20.80
N THR A 102 4.67 2.66 21.56
CA THR A 102 5.48 1.50 21.17
C THR A 102 4.61 0.41 20.56
N ASN A 103 5.24 -0.59 19.92
CA ASN A 103 4.58 -1.76 19.36
C ASN A 103 3.43 -1.40 18.39
N SER A 104 3.66 -0.46 17.47
CA SER A 104 2.68 0.03 16.49
C SER A 104 1.41 0.62 17.09
N ARG A 105 1.50 1.26 18.25
CA ARG A 105 0.35 1.85 18.97
C ARG A 105 0.32 3.38 18.93
N SER A 106 1.15 4.02 18.13
CA SER A 106 1.16 5.49 18.05
C SER A 106 -0.15 6.09 17.50
N GLY A 107 -0.91 5.29 16.73
CA GLY A 107 -2.07 5.77 15.98
C GLY A 107 -1.69 6.62 14.76
N ALA A 108 -0.41 6.67 14.39
CA ALA A 108 0.05 7.40 13.22
C ALA A 108 0.31 6.47 12.04
N GLN A 109 0.53 7.02 10.86
CA GLN A 109 0.38 6.34 9.57
C GLN A 109 1.26 5.09 9.38
N TRP A 110 2.54 5.16 9.76
CA TRP A 110 3.47 4.04 9.57
C TRP A 110 3.15 2.87 10.51
N ASP A 111 2.73 3.16 11.73
CA ASP A 111 2.27 2.15 12.68
C ASP A 111 0.95 1.52 12.26
N ILE A 112 0.02 2.31 11.69
CA ILE A 112 -1.26 1.79 11.18
C ILE A 112 -1.01 0.85 10.01
N TRP A 113 -0.18 1.23 9.05
CA TRP A 113 0.17 0.35 7.92
C TRP A 113 0.83 -0.94 8.41
N GLN A 114 1.75 -0.85 9.35
CA GLN A 114 2.38 -2.03 9.94
C GLN A 114 1.35 -2.92 10.65
N ALA A 115 0.40 -2.33 11.38
CA ALA A 115 -0.65 -3.08 12.05
C ALA A 115 -1.59 -3.80 11.08
N VAL A 116 -1.84 -3.22 9.90
CA VAL A 116 -2.68 -3.82 8.86
C VAL A 116 -1.97 -4.94 8.11
N TYR A 117 -0.72 -4.72 7.71
CA TYR A 117 -0.04 -5.61 6.76
C TYR A 117 0.86 -6.65 7.42
N SER A 118 1.32 -6.43 8.65
CA SER A 118 2.28 -7.34 9.30
C SER A 118 1.62 -8.57 9.93
N PRO A 119 2.33 -9.70 9.94
CA PRO A 119 1.90 -10.85 10.74
C PRO A 119 1.95 -10.50 12.23
N MET A 120 1.09 -11.13 13.00
CA MET A 120 1.09 -10.99 14.46
C MET A 120 2.32 -11.68 15.05
N GLY A 121 3.03 -10.97 15.92
CA GLY A 121 4.14 -11.51 16.71
C GLY A 121 3.67 -12.37 17.87
N ALA A 122 4.61 -13.08 18.50
CA ALA A 122 4.33 -13.93 19.67
C ALA A 122 3.82 -13.13 20.89
N ASP A 123 4.09 -11.84 20.92
CA ASP A 123 3.63 -10.88 21.93
C ASP A 123 2.24 -10.29 21.65
N GLY A 124 1.60 -10.71 20.54
CA GLY A 124 0.29 -10.23 20.12
C GLY A 124 0.31 -8.87 19.38
N TYR A 125 1.49 -8.32 19.09
CA TYR A 125 1.65 -7.10 18.31
C TYR A 125 2.12 -7.39 16.89
N PRO A 126 1.95 -6.43 15.95
CA PRO A 126 2.46 -6.58 14.59
C PRO A 126 3.98 -6.74 14.59
N GLN A 127 4.50 -7.69 13.84
CA GLN A 127 5.95 -7.77 13.61
C GLN A 127 6.41 -6.54 12.82
N PRO A 128 7.48 -5.86 13.25
CA PRO A 128 7.95 -4.66 12.57
C PRO A 128 8.49 -4.99 11.17
N LEU A 129 8.06 -4.23 10.15
CA LEU A 129 8.62 -4.31 8.81
C LEU A 129 10.08 -3.86 8.80
N TRP A 130 10.41 -2.88 9.62
CA TRP A 130 11.78 -2.44 9.91
C TRP A 130 11.95 -2.09 11.38
N ASP A 131 13.16 -2.21 11.87
CA ASP A 131 13.50 -1.69 13.18
C ASP A 131 13.34 -0.16 13.19
N LYS A 132 12.48 0.36 14.05
CA LYS A 132 12.14 1.79 14.07
C LYS A 132 13.26 2.71 14.56
N LEU A 133 14.30 2.18 15.21
CA LEU A 133 15.46 2.97 15.59
C LEU A 133 16.50 3.03 14.48
N THR A 134 16.73 1.91 13.79
CA THR A 134 17.79 1.80 12.79
C THR A 134 17.30 1.94 11.35
N GLY A 135 16.03 1.63 11.07
CA GLY A 135 15.47 1.55 9.74
C GLY A 135 15.80 0.25 9.00
N GLU A 136 16.46 -0.71 9.64
CA GLU A 136 16.80 -2.00 9.03
C GLU A 136 15.53 -2.80 8.72
N ILE A 137 15.39 -3.23 7.45
CA ILE A 137 14.20 -3.93 6.97
C ILE A 137 14.30 -5.42 7.27
N ASP A 138 13.21 -6.01 7.81
CA ASP A 138 13.08 -7.46 7.97
C ASP A 138 12.54 -8.08 6.66
N PRO A 139 13.39 -8.83 5.92
CA PRO A 139 12.98 -9.41 4.64
C PRO A 139 11.88 -10.48 4.79
N LYS A 140 11.73 -11.12 5.94
CA LYS A 140 10.67 -12.11 6.17
C LYS A 140 9.31 -11.44 6.30
N VAL A 141 9.26 -10.30 6.99
CA VAL A 141 8.03 -9.50 7.10
C VAL A 141 7.70 -8.88 5.75
N ALA A 142 8.70 -8.38 5.01
CA ALA A 142 8.51 -7.87 3.65
C ALA A 142 7.96 -8.95 2.70
N ASP A 143 8.47 -10.18 2.76
CA ASP A 143 7.94 -11.31 1.97
C ASP A 143 6.49 -11.66 2.35
N TYR A 144 6.15 -11.61 3.65
CA TYR A 144 4.77 -11.80 4.09
C TYR A 144 3.84 -10.72 3.53
N TRP A 145 4.26 -9.45 3.52
CA TRP A 145 3.49 -8.37 2.94
C TRP A 145 3.29 -8.58 1.44
N ARG A 146 4.34 -9.01 0.72
CA ARG A 146 4.26 -9.29 -0.72
C ARG A 146 3.17 -10.31 -1.05
N GLU A 147 3.21 -11.44 -0.37
CA GLU A 147 2.31 -12.57 -0.68
C GLU A 147 0.84 -12.29 -0.30
N ASN A 148 0.60 -11.41 0.68
CA ASN A 148 -0.74 -11.22 1.23
C ASN A 148 -1.37 -9.87 0.90
N TYR A 149 -0.57 -8.81 0.63
CA TYR A 149 -1.08 -7.45 0.57
C TYR A 149 -0.55 -6.60 -0.59
N ASP A 150 0.51 -7.01 -1.29
CA ASP A 150 0.96 -6.31 -2.50
C ASP A 150 0.00 -6.60 -3.66
N LEU A 151 -0.93 -5.67 -3.90
CA LEU A 151 -2.01 -5.90 -4.86
C LEU A 151 -1.48 -6.07 -6.29
N ARG A 152 -0.42 -5.34 -6.66
CA ARG A 152 0.19 -5.52 -7.99
C ARG A 152 0.87 -6.89 -8.11
N TYR A 153 1.55 -7.36 -7.06
CA TYR A 153 2.15 -8.69 -7.05
C TYR A 153 1.09 -9.78 -7.18
N ILE A 154 0.01 -9.69 -6.41
CA ILE A 154 -1.13 -10.62 -6.44
C ILE A 154 -1.78 -10.63 -7.82
N LEU A 155 -2.07 -9.46 -8.39
CA LEU A 155 -2.62 -9.35 -9.75
C LEU A 155 -1.69 -9.99 -10.79
N LYS A 156 -0.38 -9.72 -10.72
CA LYS A 156 0.58 -10.31 -11.66
C LYS A 156 0.65 -11.83 -11.56
N LYS A 157 0.60 -12.35 -10.33
CA LYS A 157 0.67 -13.79 -10.05
C LYS A 157 -0.55 -14.52 -10.60
N ASP A 158 -1.73 -13.95 -10.43
CA ASP A 158 -3.00 -14.59 -10.72
C ASP A 158 -3.73 -13.93 -11.90
N TRP A 159 -3.02 -13.22 -12.79
CA TRP A 159 -3.59 -12.41 -13.86
C TRP A 159 -4.51 -13.19 -14.79
N ALA A 160 -4.16 -14.43 -15.13
CA ALA A 160 -4.97 -15.27 -16.01
C ALA A 160 -6.40 -15.50 -15.49
N ASP A 161 -6.59 -15.53 -14.17
CA ASP A 161 -7.91 -15.64 -13.54
C ASP A 161 -8.51 -14.26 -13.24
N LEU A 162 -7.73 -13.37 -12.62
CA LEU A 162 -8.23 -12.10 -12.14
C LEU A 162 -8.47 -11.08 -13.26
N GLY A 163 -7.62 -11.05 -14.27
CA GLY A 163 -7.68 -10.05 -15.34
C GLY A 163 -9.06 -9.98 -16.02
N PRO A 164 -9.60 -11.10 -16.56
CA PRO A 164 -10.91 -11.12 -17.20
C PRO A 164 -12.07 -10.71 -16.26
N ARG A 165 -11.94 -10.98 -14.98
CA ARG A 165 -12.97 -10.67 -13.97
C ARG A 165 -12.92 -9.22 -13.50
N LEU A 166 -11.80 -8.52 -13.73
CA LEU A 166 -11.56 -7.13 -13.32
C LEU A 166 -11.67 -6.13 -14.48
N GLU A 167 -11.86 -6.62 -15.71
CA GLU A 167 -11.99 -5.76 -16.90
C GLU A 167 -13.06 -4.68 -16.70
N GLY A 168 -12.65 -3.39 -16.87
CA GLY A 168 -13.53 -2.24 -16.71
C GLY A 168 -13.94 -1.91 -15.26
N LYS A 169 -13.42 -2.62 -14.24
CA LYS A 169 -13.83 -2.43 -12.84
C LYS A 169 -12.84 -1.65 -11.98
N VAL A 170 -11.60 -1.47 -12.44
CA VAL A 170 -10.54 -0.83 -11.66
C VAL A 170 -10.33 0.60 -12.12
N HIS A 171 -10.61 1.56 -11.25
CA HIS A 171 -10.41 2.99 -11.50
C HIS A 171 -9.55 3.57 -10.37
N VAL A 172 -8.33 4.01 -10.71
CA VAL A 172 -7.39 4.60 -9.77
C VAL A 172 -7.13 6.06 -10.13
N TYR A 173 -7.19 6.94 -9.15
CA TYR A 173 -6.85 8.34 -9.28
C TYR A 173 -5.80 8.70 -8.23
N CYS A 174 -4.69 9.30 -8.67
CA CYS A 174 -3.64 9.79 -7.78
C CYS A 174 -2.96 11.01 -8.41
N GLY A 175 -2.71 12.04 -7.61
CA GLY A 175 -1.97 13.21 -8.07
C GLY A 175 -0.47 12.93 -8.14
N ASP A 176 0.21 13.46 -9.16
CA ASP A 176 1.67 13.26 -9.36
C ASP A 176 2.53 13.84 -8.21
N MET A 177 1.95 14.75 -7.43
CA MET A 177 2.61 15.37 -6.27
C MET A 177 1.99 14.88 -4.95
N ASP A 178 1.54 13.62 -4.92
CA ASP A 178 1.04 13.02 -3.70
C ASP A 178 2.01 13.20 -2.53
N ASN A 179 1.49 13.59 -1.37
CA ASN A 179 2.31 13.98 -0.23
C ASN A 179 3.03 12.83 0.48
N TYR A 180 2.55 11.59 0.32
CA TYR A 180 3.19 10.35 0.77
C TYR A 180 3.87 9.59 -0.37
N TYR A 181 3.98 10.19 -1.57
CA TYR A 181 4.57 9.55 -2.76
C TYR A 181 3.80 8.31 -3.25
N LEU A 182 2.50 8.22 -2.97
CA LEU A 182 1.65 7.09 -3.36
C LEU A 182 1.53 6.93 -4.87
N ASN A 183 1.71 8.01 -5.62
CA ASN A 183 1.77 8.01 -7.08
C ASN A 183 2.80 7.04 -7.65
N ASN A 184 3.91 6.76 -6.95
CA ASN A 184 4.93 5.86 -7.45
C ASN A 184 4.43 4.41 -7.57
N ALA A 185 3.68 3.93 -6.58
CA ALA A 185 3.05 2.60 -6.63
C ALA A 185 1.98 2.52 -7.73
N VAL A 186 1.25 3.63 -7.96
CA VAL A 186 0.25 3.71 -9.04
C VAL A 186 0.92 3.64 -10.40
N TYR A 187 2.05 4.30 -10.62
CA TYR A 187 2.81 4.19 -11.88
C TYR A 187 3.28 2.76 -12.16
N LEU A 188 3.79 2.06 -11.14
CA LEU A 188 4.20 0.66 -11.29
C LEU A 188 3.03 -0.27 -11.60
N MET A 189 1.85 0.00 -11.03
CA MET A 189 0.62 -0.71 -11.37
C MET A 189 0.20 -0.42 -12.81
N GLU A 190 0.23 0.83 -13.24
CA GLU A 190 -0.10 1.24 -14.61
C GLU A 190 0.84 0.58 -15.62
N GLU A 191 2.16 0.56 -15.36
CA GLU A 191 3.15 -0.15 -16.19
C GLU A 191 2.82 -1.63 -16.32
N PHE A 192 2.46 -2.27 -15.21
CA PHE A 192 2.04 -3.67 -15.22
C PHE A 192 0.79 -3.87 -16.08
N LEU A 193 -0.27 -3.09 -15.84
CA LEU A 193 -1.52 -3.22 -16.59
C LEU A 193 -1.34 -2.96 -18.09
N LYS A 194 -0.54 -1.97 -18.48
CA LYS A 194 -0.19 -1.71 -19.87
C LYS A 194 0.64 -2.84 -20.53
N SER A 195 1.30 -3.68 -19.75
CA SER A 195 2.07 -4.82 -20.23
C SER A 195 1.24 -6.09 -20.43
N THR A 196 0.00 -6.10 -19.96
CA THR A 196 -0.90 -7.26 -20.09
C THR A 196 -1.46 -7.36 -21.51
N THR A 197 -1.77 -8.56 -21.96
CA THR A 197 -2.25 -8.84 -23.33
C THR A 197 -3.56 -9.60 -23.36
N ASP A 198 -3.97 -10.20 -22.25
CA ASP A 198 -5.20 -10.97 -22.12
C ASP A 198 -5.68 -10.92 -20.63
N PRO A 199 -6.70 -10.13 -20.32
CA PRO A 199 -7.23 -9.04 -21.16
C PRO A 199 -6.21 -7.92 -21.36
N TYR A 200 -6.43 -7.12 -22.38
CA TYR A 200 -5.60 -5.94 -22.70
C TYR A 200 -6.15 -4.70 -21.99
#